data_5fabcec384bdefc57548864c92aaece4
#
_entry.id   5fabcec384bdefc57548864c92aaece4
#
_cell.length_a   1.000
_cell.length_b   1.000
_cell.length_c   1.000
_cell.angle_alpha   90.00
_cell.angle_beta   90.00
_cell.angle_gamma   90.00
#
_symmetry.space_group_name_H-M   'P 1'
#
loop_
_entity.id
_entity.type
_entity.pdbx_description
1 polymer ?
#
loop_
_entity_poly.entity_id
_entity_poly.type
_entity_poly.pdbx_seq_one_letter_code
_entity_poly.pdbx_strand_id
1 'polypeptide(L)'
;MKKFYSLIALLLTAMMLFTSCNVNLNINLTTEETSLEETTPEEITTPEVTTPEVTTPEEITTPEETTTPEETTTPEETTTPEETTTPEETTTPEETTTPEETAPVEPIFQPRKILAIGNSFSDDAMEHLAEILVAEGYTDFILGNLYIGGCSLDGHKARIDSGAKAYSFRLNTGSGWTTVTESIQYGLTYTDWDVVTIQQVSGYSGIPESYGNMQYIIDYVRATVDPFVKIFFHITWAYQGNSGHADFPKYNKDQMTMYNAIVDTVQTLVVGNWNIEGYLPSGTAIQNLRTSYLGDTLTRDTYHLSYDIGRYTAALVWYKQLFGADLTDLTVVPAKYPSVAQHLDAIKEAVNNAIETPFEVTPSTFTERDFDLSKMNDTDRAYLESLGLNPDDYDVLDLGMVVGAYYNSTSSTTSNLVANAGNSPGFIATKLFTQATLPIGSVINVLTGYQYRLEGWQTLGVANALTRRGNSTEGMIVDASLYEEYSYIGFNISKVGGGNPSVNDCIGFRIYVPKAN
;
A
#
# COMPACT_ATOMS: atom_id res chain seq x y z
N MET A 1 -6.46 48.09 29.57
CA MET A 1 -5.78 48.03 28.25
C MET A 1 -4.27 48.35 28.28
N LYS A 2 -3.75 49.19 29.17
CA LYS A 2 -2.29 49.52 29.21
C LYS A 2 -1.37 48.39 29.76
N LYS A 3 -1.89 47.38 30.44
CA LYS A 3 -1.09 46.25 30.97
C LYS A 3 -0.95 45.06 29.97
N PHE A 4 -1.72 45.03 28.88
CA PHE A 4 -1.68 43.96 27.88
C PHE A 4 -0.60 44.19 26.81
N TYR A 5 -0.29 45.46 26.51
CA TYR A 5 0.74 45.81 25.54
C TYR A 5 2.18 45.66 26.07
N SER A 6 2.36 45.67 27.37
CA SER A 6 3.68 45.49 28.00
C SER A 6 4.16 44.05 27.99
N LEU A 7 3.23 43.07 27.95
CA LEU A 7 3.57 41.65 27.94
C LEU A 7 3.94 41.16 26.53
N ILE A 8 3.31 41.73 25.49
CA ILE A 8 3.60 41.39 24.08
C ILE A 8 4.95 42.00 23.65
N ALA A 9 5.29 43.18 24.13
CA ALA A 9 6.58 43.80 23.87
C ALA A 9 7.75 43.03 24.52
N LEU A 10 7.53 42.42 25.68
CA LEU A 10 8.56 41.62 26.37
C LEU A 10 8.79 40.24 25.69
N LEU A 11 7.74 39.67 25.10
CA LEU A 11 7.84 38.41 24.35
C LEU A 11 8.53 38.59 22.99
N LEU A 12 8.32 39.70 22.29
CA LEU A 12 8.98 40.01 21.03
C LEU A 12 10.47 40.37 21.20
N THR A 13 10.87 40.93 22.33
CA THR A 13 12.28 41.22 22.65
C THR A 13 13.05 39.95 23.04
N ALA A 14 12.39 38.94 23.63
CA ALA A 14 13.00 37.67 23.96
C ALA A 14 13.23 36.80 22.70
N MET A 15 12.42 36.97 21.65
CA MET A 15 12.55 36.23 20.40
C MET A 15 13.66 36.75 19.46
N MET A 16 14.11 38.01 19.66
CA MET A 16 15.21 38.57 18.85
C MET A 16 16.60 38.37 19.46
N LEU A 17 16.72 37.78 20.65
CA LEU A 17 18.01 37.52 21.31
C LEU A 17 18.56 36.10 21.08
N PHE A 18 17.88 35.25 20.37
CA PHE A 18 18.33 33.86 20.07
C PHE A 18 18.88 33.63 18.67
N THR A 19 19.08 34.66 17.85
CA THR A 19 19.60 34.52 16.48
C THR A 19 21.05 34.97 16.26
N SER A 20 21.85 35.08 17.31
CA SER A 20 23.30 35.33 17.14
C SER A 20 24.13 34.71 18.27
N CYS A 21 24.27 33.40 18.23
CA CYS A 21 25.38 32.69 18.87
C CYS A 21 25.88 31.61 17.91
N ASN A 22 26.81 32.01 17.04
CA ASN A 22 27.71 31.07 16.38
C ASN A 22 28.68 30.55 17.42
N VAL A 23 28.45 29.37 17.99
CA VAL A 23 29.44 28.67 18.81
C VAL A 23 30.24 27.81 17.88
N ASN A 24 31.47 28.27 17.57
CA ASN A 24 32.50 27.46 16.95
C ASN A 24 33.04 26.50 18.01
N LEU A 25 32.61 25.23 17.95
CA LEU A 25 33.15 24.16 18.78
C LEU A 25 34.43 23.62 18.10
N ASN A 26 35.60 24.12 18.52
CA ASN A 26 36.87 23.56 18.19
C ASN A 26 37.09 22.32 19.09
N ILE A 27 36.89 21.12 18.56
CA ILE A 27 37.24 19.88 19.24
C ILE A 27 38.72 19.57 18.90
N ASN A 28 39.61 19.82 19.85
CA ASN A 28 40.99 19.33 19.83
C ASN A 28 40.95 17.82 20.11
N LEU A 29 41.14 17.00 19.08
CA LEU A 29 41.45 15.57 19.22
C LEU A 29 42.94 15.44 19.51
N THR A 30 43.30 15.23 20.76
CA THR A 30 44.60 14.71 21.13
C THR A 30 44.66 13.22 20.77
N THR A 31 45.44 12.88 19.77
CA THR A 31 45.82 11.49 19.47
C THR A 31 46.85 11.05 20.50
N GLU A 32 46.51 10.14 21.40
CA GLU A 32 47.45 9.31 22.11
C GLU A 32 47.84 8.14 21.18
N GLU A 33 49.09 8.17 20.70
CA GLU A 33 49.73 7.03 20.06
C GLU A 33 50.07 5.99 21.14
N THR A 34 49.27 4.91 21.21
CA THR A 34 49.68 3.66 21.85
C THR A 34 50.27 2.76 20.80
N SER A 35 51.61 2.56 20.91
CA SER A 35 52.38 1.57 20.14
C SER A 35 51.88 0.16 20.44
N LEU A 36 51.29 -0.51 19.44
CA LEU A 36 51.00 -1.93 19.48
C LEU A 36 52.20 -2.67 18.85
N GLU A 37 52.83 -3.53 19.64
CA GLU A 37 53.86 -4.48 19.19
C GLU A 37 53.26 -5.44 18.15
N GLU A 38 54.00 -5.60 17.08
CA GLU A 38 53.74 -6.50 15.97
C GLU A 38 53.98 -7.95 16.43
N THR A 39 52.89 -8.71 16.70
CA THR A 39 52.98 -10.16 16.84
C THR A 39 52.59 -10.79 15.51
N THR A 40 53.54 -11.51 14.92
CA THR A 40 53.35 -12.35 13.73
C THR A 40 52.27 -13.41 13.96
N PRO A 41 51.38 -13.67 12.98
CA PRO A 41 50.39 -14.73 13.10
C PRO A 41 51.05 -16.11 12.90
N GLU A 42 50.82 -17.03 13.84
CA GLU A 42 51.10 -18.47 13.68
C GLU A 42 50.23 -19.06 12.56
N GLU A 43 50.86 -19.93 11.76
CA GLU A 43 50.24 -20.73 10.71
C GLU A 43 49.05 -21.55 11.25
N ILE A 44 47.83 -21.24 10.78
CA ILE A 44 46.67 -22.09 11.01
C ILE A 44 46.68 -23.22 9.99
N THR A 45 47.00 -24.42 10.46
CA THR A 45 46.88 -25.67 9.69
C THR A 45 45.39 -25.93 9.40
N THR A 46 45.07 -26.02 8.11
CA THR A 46 43.75 -26.44 7.60
C THR A 46 43.46 -27.89 8.00
N PRO A 47 42.24 -28.20 8.53
CA PRO A 47 41.86 -29.61 8.69
C PRO A 47 41.51 -30.23 7.35
N GLU A 48 42.01 -31.44 7.12
CA GLU A 48 41.70 -32.30 5.98
C GLU A 48 40.20 -32.58 5.91
N VAL A 49 39.58 -32.21 4.79
CA VAL A 49 38.17 -32.53 4.47
C VAL A 49 38.17 -33.97 3.93
N THR A 50 37.78 -34.92 4.75
CA THR A 50 37.40 -36.26 4.30
C THR A 50 36.06 -36.20 3.61
N THR A 51 36.07 -36.45 2.29
CA THR A 51 34.86 -36.64 1.46
C THR A 51 34.15 -37.92 1.90
N PRO A 52 32.83 -37.89 2.17
CA PRO A 52 32.06 -39.11 2.36
C PRO A 52 31.85 -39.81 1.00
N GLU A 53 32.10 -41.13 0.98
CA GLU A 53 31.75 -42.01 -0.15
C GLU A 53 30.25 -41.93 -0.47
N VAL A 54 29.96 -41.63 -1.73
CA VAL A 54 28.61 -41.67 -2.28
C VAL A 54 28.26 -43.14 -2.52
N THR A 55 27.47 -43.72 -1.64
CA THR A 55 26.77 -45.01 -1.92
C THR A 55 25.61 -44.74 -2.84
N THR A 56 25.65 -45.34 -4.01
CA THR A 56 24.56 -45.39 -5.01
C THR A 56 23.32 -46.02 -4.42
N PRO A 57 22.11 -45.44 -4.56
CA PRO A 57 20.89 -46.09 -4.14
C PRO A 57 20.55 -47.24 -5.12
N GLU A 58 20.14 -48.37 -4.54
CA GLU A 58 19.61 -49.55 -5.26
C GLU A 58 18.34 -49.18 -6.05
N GLU A 59 18.19 -49.82 -7.21
CA GLU A 59 17.03 -49.70 -8.11
C GLU A 59 15.71 -49.95 -7.37
N ILE A 60 14.81 -48.95 -7.41
CA ILE A 60 13.43 -49.10 -6.97
C ILE A 60 12.67 -49.82 -8.07
N THR A 61 12.26 -51.06 -7.82
CA THR A 61 11.38 -51.84 -8.65
C THR A 61 10.03 -51.14 -8.82
N THR A 62 9.60 -50.99 -10.05
CA THR A 62 8.29 -50.48 -10.49
C THR A 62 7.15 -51.33 -9.89
N PRO A 63 6.09 -50.73 -9.34
CA PRO A 63 4.89 -51.48 -8.94
C PRO A 63 4.12 -51.95 -10.20
N GLU A 64 3.62 -53.19 -10.17
CA GLU A 64 2.75 -53.81 -11.16
C GLU A 64 1.47 -52.99 -11.41
N GLU A 65 1.05 -52.98 -12.67
CA GLU A 65 -0.19 -52.41 -13.18
C GLU A 65 -1.41 -52.92 -12.40
N THR A 66 -2.16 -51.99 -11.83
CA THR A 66 -3.47 -52.28 -11.25
C THR A 66 -4.51 -52.32 -12.36
N THR A 67 -5.17 -53.44 -12.49
CA THR A 67 -6.24 -53.70 -13.43
C THR A 67 -7.37 -52.70 -13.34
N THR A 68 -7.80 -52.21 -14.50
CA THR A 68 -8.97 -51.36 -14.75
C THR A 68 -10.26 -52.02 -14.22
N PRO A 69 -11.15 -51.32 -13.52
CA PRO A 69 -12.47 -51.82 -13.17
C PRO A 69 -13.38 -51.89 -14.40
N GLU A 70 -14.15 -53.00 -14.53
CA GLU A 70 -15.15 -53.24 -15.55
C GLU A 70 -16.25 -52.17 -15.61
N GLU A 71 -16.70 -51.89 -16.83
CA GLU A 71 -17.81 -50.99 -17.16
C GLU A 71 -19.10 -51.37 -16.42
N THR A 72 -19.66 -50.39 -15.69
CA THR A 72 -20.97 -50.53 -15.08
C THR A 72 -22.04 -50.24 -16.14
N THR A 73 -22.89 -51.19 -16.41
CA THR A 73 -24.02 -51.14 -17.33
C THR A 73 -24.99 -49.99 -17.05
N THR A 74 -25.36 -49.26 -18.09
CA THR A 74 -26.38 -48.20 -18.13
C THR A 74 -27.75 -48.76 -17.70
N PRO A 75 -28.53 -48.08 -16.85
CA PRO A 75 -29.92 -48.46 -16.58
C PRO A 75 -30.83 -48.13 -17.75
N GLU A 76 -31.76 -49.05 -18.03
CA GLU A 76 -32.81 -48.95 -19.05
C GLU A 76 -33.75 -47.76 -18.89
N GLU A 77 -34.18 -47.18 -20.00
CA GLU A 77 -35.16 -46.09 -20.11
C GLU A 77 -36.49 -46.47 -19.43
N THR A 78 -36.93 -45.58 -18.50
CA THR A 78 -38.25 -45.68 -17.90
C THR A 78 -39.26 -44.94 -18.80
N THR A 79 -40.26 -45.69 -19.24
CA THR A 79 -41.38 -45.26 -20.08
C THR A 79 -42.12 -44.06 -19.49
N THR A 80 -42.42 -43.05 -20.33
CA THR A 80 -43.24 -41.88 -20.09
C THR A 80 -44.68 -42.30 -19.72
N PRO A 81 -45.30 -41.72 -18.66
CA PRO A 81 -46.75 -41.89 -18.39
C PRO A 81 -47.59 -41.05 -19.35
N GLU A 82 -48.74 -41.63 -19.78
CA GLU A 82 -49.76 -40.99 -20.61
C GLU A 82 -50.36 -39.73 -20.01
N GLU A 83 -50.72 -38.78 -20.88
CA GLU A 83 -51.46 -37.53 -20.59
C GLU A 83 -52.76 -37.78 -19.85
N THR A 84 -52.90 -37.16 -18.69
CA THR A 84 -54.18 -37.10 -17.94
C THR A 84 -54.87 -35.78 -18.26
N THR A 85 -56.10 -35.88 -18.71
CA THR A 85 -57.02 -34.79 -19.08
C THR A 85 -57.17 -33.73 -17.99
N THR A 86 -57.11 -32.47 -18.40
CA THR A 86 -57.33 -31.23 -17.63
C THR A 86 -58.74 -31.19 -16.97
N PRO A 87 -58.90 -30.93 -15.68
CA PRO A 87 -60.15 -30.56 -15.10
C PRO A 87 -60.46 -29.08 -15.30
N GLU A 88 -61.75 -28.76 -15.45
CA GLU A 88 -62.35 -27.41 -15.63
C GLU A 88 -61.96 -26.41 -14.52
N GLU A 89 -61.81 -25.16 -14.92
CA GLU A 89 -61.57 -23.99 -14.05
C GLU A 89 -62.62 -23.86 -12.94
N THR A 90 -62.16 -23.99 -11.70
CA THR A 90 -62.94 -23.57 -10.53
C THR A 90 -62.43 -22.17 -10.13
N THR A 91 -63.34 -21.19 -10.13
CA THR A 91 -63.08 -19.82 -9.71
C THR A 91 -62.51 -19.77 -8.28
N THR A 92 -61.28 -19.29 -8.17
CA THR A 92 -60.58 -19.06 -6.90
C THR A 92 -61.18 -17.86 -6.18
N PRO A 93 -61.46 -17.93 -4.85
CA PRO A 93 -61.82 -16.75 -4.06
C PRO A 93 -60.63 -15.80 -3.97
N GLU A 94 -60.87 -14.46 -3.98
CA GLU A 94 -59.85 -13.44 -3.75
C GLU A 94 -59.12 -13.70 -2.42
N GLU A 95 -57.83 -14.00 -2.51
CA GLU A 95 -56.91 -14.02 -1.36
C GLU A 95 -56.78 -12.60 -0.81
N THR A 96 -57.30 -12.42 0.40
CA THR A 96 -57.00 -11.25 1.23
C THR A 96 -55.50 -11.33 1.59
N THR A 97 -54.68 -10.49 0.94
CA THR A 97 -53.27 -10.36 1.27
C THR A 97 -53.13 -9.85 2.71
N THR A 98 -52.82 -10.74 3.63
CA THR A 98 -52.29 -10.37 4.96
C THR A 98 -50.99 -9.63 4.72
N PRO A 99 -50.74 -8.45 5.31
CA PRO A 99 -49.44 -7.81 5.23
C PRO A 99 -48.42 -8.76 5.81
N GLU A 100 -47.41 -9.11 5.00
CA GLU A 100 -46.24 -9.84 5.46
C GLU A 100 -45.58 -8.99 6.55
N GLU A 101 -45.65 -9.45 7.79
CA GLU A 101 -44.97 -8.86 8.92
C GLU A 101 -43.45 -9.00 8.63
N THR A 102 -42.87 -7.92 8.10
CA THR A 102 -41.39 -7.86 7.90
C THR A 102 -40.75 -8.09 9.26
N ALA A 103 -40.01 -9.21 9.38
CA ALA A 103 -39.22 -9.48 10.57
C ALA A 103 -38.38 -8.24 10.90
N PRO A 104 -38.23 -7.89 12.19
CA PRO A 104 -37.39 -6.75 12.57
C PRO A 104 -35.99 -6.93 11.96
N VAL A 105 -35.59 -6.00 11.09
CA VAL A 105 -34.23 -5.97 10.59
C VAL A 105 -33.35 -5.68 11.80
N GLU A 106 -32.58 -6.69 12.24
CA GLU A 106 -31.58 -6.50 13.28
C GLU A 106 -30.70 -5.30 12.90
N PRO A 107 -30.43 -4.36 13.82
CA PRO A 107 -29.63 -3.19 13.51
C PRO A 107 -28.24 -3.66 13.08
N ILE A 108 -27.85 -3.28 11.85
CA ILE A 108 -26.51 -3.57 11.32
C ILE A 108 -25.51 -2.90 12.27
N PHE A 109 -24.60 -3.70 12.85
CA PHE A 109 -23.52 -3.16 13.67
C PHE A 109 -22.67 -2.22 12.83
N GLN A 110 -22.66 -0.95 13.18
CA GLN A 110 -21.85 0.09 12.55
C GLN A 110 -21.00 0.77 13.62
N PRO A 111 -19.74 0.36 13.76
CA PRO A 111 -18.87 0.95 14.76
C PRO A 111 -18.59 2.43 14.44
N ARG A 112 -18.44 3.21 15.49
CA ARG A 112 -18.06 4.64 15.41
C ARG A 112 -16.69 4.88 16.03
N LYS A 113 -16.29 4.02 16.95
CA LYS A 113 -15.07 4.17 17.75
C LYS A 113 -14.22 2.92 17.65
N ILE A 114 -13.11 3.03 16.95
CA ILE A 114 -12.23 1.91 16.61
C ILE A 114 -10.85 2.19 17.19
N LEU A 115 -10.31 1.25 17.96
CA LEU A 115 -8.96 1.31 18.52
C LEU A 115 -8.09 0.20 17.96
N ALA A 116 -6.94 0.53 17.40
CA ALA A 116 -5.91 -0.44 17.07
C ALA A 116 -4.84 -0.53 18.17
N ILE A 117 -4.44 -1.74 18.54
CA ILE A 117 -3.23 -2.01 19.31
C ILE A 117 -2.22 -2.61 18.34
N GLY A 118 -1.19 -1.83 17.93
CA GLY A 118 -0.31 -2.26 16.86
C GLY A 118 0.97 -1.49 16.72
N ASN A 119 1.43 -1.44 15.49
CA ASN A 119 2.69 -0.85 15.09
C ASN A 119 2.53 -0.12 13.74
N SER A 120 3.60 -0.01 12.94
CA SER A 120 3.53 0.65 11.62
C SER A 120 2.55 0.01 10.64
N PHE A 121 2.17 -1.26 10.84
CA PHE A 121 1.21 -1.94 9.99
C PHE A 121 -0.23 -1.52 10.29
N SER A 122 -0.63 -1.34 11.56
CA SER A 122 -1.91 -0.71 11.88
C SER A 122 -1.94 0.75 11.42
N ASP A 123 -0.82 1.45 11.52
CA ASP A 123 -0.67 2.83 11.07
C ASP A 123 -0.92 2.95 9.55
N ASP A 124 -0.27 2.08 8.76
CA ASP A 124 -0.49 2.03 7.31
C ASP A 124 -1.94 1.70 6.95
N ALA A 125 -2.57 0.75 7.66
CA ALA A 125 -3.94 0.32 7.36
C ALA A 125 -5.00 1.37 7.71
N MET A 126 -4.76 2.21 8.73
CA MET A 126 -5.74 3.20 9.18
C MET A 126 -5.57 4.58 8.52
N GLU A 127 -4.48 4.82 7.79
CA GLU A 127 -4.12 6.18 7.34
C GLU A 127 -5.21 6.86 6.52
N HIS A 128 -5.82 6.15 5.56
CA HIS A 128 -6.87 6.69 4.69
C HIS A 128 -8.30 6.39 5.17
N LEU A 129 -8.46 5.63 6.27
CA LEU A 129 -9.79 5.24 6.74
C LEU A 129 -10.66 6.45 7.10
N ALA A 130 -10.08 7.48 7.73
CA ALA A 130 -10.82 8.69 8.08
C ALA A 130 -11.32 9.46 6.85
N GLU A 131 -10.53 9.55 5.78
CA GLU A 131 -10.93 10.21 4.53
C GLU A 131 -12.12 9.48 3.89
N ILE A 132 -12.08 8.14 3.88
CA ILE A 132 -13.17 7.30 3.39
C ILE A 132 -14.43 7.54 4.21
N LEU A 133 -14.34 7.47 5.55
CA LEU A 133 -15.48 7.66 6.43
C LEU A 133 -16.13 9.04 6.25
N VAL A 134 -15.33 10.11 6.18
CA VAL A 134 -15.84 11.48 5.96
C VAL A 134 -16.58 11.59 4.62
N ALA A 135 -16.01 11.04 3.56
CA ALA A 135 -16.59 11.11 2.23
C ALA A 135 -17.88 10.28 2.12
N GLU A 136 -17.98 9.16 2.84
CA GLU A 136 -19.16 8.32 2.94
C GLU A 136 -20.19 8.83 3.99
N GLY A 137 -19.99 10.07 4.49
CA GLY A 137 -20.96 10.76 5.33
C GLY A 137 -20.92 10.44 6.83
N TYR A 138 -19.88 9.75 7.31
CA TYR A 138 -19.70 9.52 8.74
C TYR A 138 -19.12 10.78 9.39
N THR A 139 -19.82 11.33 10.41
CA THR A 139 -19.44 12.58 11.05
C THR A 139 -19.04 12.46 12.52
N ASP A 140 -19.29 11.32 13.14
CA ASP A 140 -19.19 11.08 14.58
C ASP A 140 -18.34 9.83 14.92
N PHE A 141 -17.20 9.68 14.27
CA PHE A 141 -16.29 8.57 14.51
C PHE A 141 -15.03 9.00 15.28
N ILE A 142 -14.41 8.02 15.95
CA ILE A 142 -13.09 8.13 16.58
C ILE A 142 -12.24 6.96 16.12
N LEU A 143 -11.14 7.24 15.44
CA LEU A 143 -10.10 6.26 15.13
C LEU A 143 -8.95 6.45 16.09
N GLY A 144 -8.61 5.43 16.87
CA GLY A 144 -7.49 5.38 17.79
C GLY A 144 -6.43 4.38 17.32
N ASN A 145 -5.15 4.70 17.51
CA ASN A 145 -4.04 3.77 17.27
C ASN A 145 -3.03 3.85 18.43
N LEU A 146 -2.97 2.79 19.23
CA LEU A 146 -1.92 2.59 20.24
C LEU A 146 -0.67 2.04 19.52
N TYR A 147 0.13 2.96 19.01
CA TYR A 147 1.27 2.69 18.15
C TYR A 147 2.59 2.60 18.92
N ILE A 148 3.34 1.52 18.68
CA ILE A 148 4.78 1.45 18.95
C ILE A 148 5.46 0.81 17.74
N GLY A 149 6.45 1.47 17.14
CA GLY A 149 7.16 0.96 15.97
C GLY A 149 7.77 -0.43 16.22
N GLY A 150 7.46 -1.41 15.36
CA GLY A 150 7.97 -2.77 15.45
C GLY A 150 7.55 -3.55 16.69
N CYS A 151 6.50 -3.14 17.41
CA CYS A 151 6.06 -3.81 18.63
C CYS A 151 5.43 -5.18 18.31
N SER A 152 5.92 -6.22 18.97
CA SER A 152 5.35 -7.57 18.96
C SER A 152 4.31 -7.75 20.06
N LEU A 153 3.59 -8.87 20.04
CA LEU A 153 2.70 -9.27 21.15
C LEU A 153 3.45 -9.32 22.50
N ASP A 154 4.69 -9.82 22.52
CA ASP A 154 5.54 -9.80 23.72
C ASP A 154 5.86 -8.36 24.16
N GLY A 155 6.09 -7.47 23.20
CA GLY A 155 6.31 -6.06 23.46
C GLY A 155 5.09 -5.39 24.09
N HIS A 156 3.90 -5.65 23.57
CA HIS A 156 2.64 -5.15 24.15
C HIS A 156 2.42 -5.68 25.55
N LYS A 157 2.63 -7.00 25.77
CA LYS A 157 2.56 -7.58 27.14
C LYS A 157 3.51 -6.87 28.11
N ALA A 158 4.77 -6.66 27.73
CA ALA A 158 5.73 -5.96 28.58
C ALA A 158 5.29 -4.52 28.92
N ARG A 159 4.57 -3.83 28.03
CA ARG A 159 3.99 -2.50 28.30
C ARG A 159 2.77 -2.56 29.22
N ILE A 160 1.96 -3.61 29.10
CA ILE A 160 0.87 -3.89 30.05
C ILE A 160 1.45 -4.10 31.45
N ASP A 161 2.40 -5.01 31.59
CA ASP A 161 3.00 -5.38 32.89
C ASP A 161 3.66 -4.17 33.60
N SER A 162 4.31 -3.29 32.83
CA SER A 162 5.01 -2.12 33.37
C SER A 162 4.12 -0.89 33.57
N GLY A 163 2.94 -0.83 32.96
CA GLY A 163 2.10 0.35 32.90
C GLY A 163 2.75 1.56 32.22
N ALA A 164 3.79 1.33 31.41
CA ALA A 164 4.61 2.41 30.83
C ALA A 164 3.82 3.27 29.83
N LYS A 165 4.02 4.59 29.89
CA LYS A 165 3.59 5.53 28.86
C LYS A 165 4.57 5.46 27.68
N ALA A 166 4.38 4.46 26.81
CA ALA A 166 5.30 4.16 25.72
C ALA A 166 4.64 4.19 24.34
N TYR A 167 3.33 4.33 24.29
CA TYR A 167 2.59 4.39 23.03
C TYR A 167 2.51 5.81 22.49
N SER A 168 2.78 5.98 21.20
CA SER A 168 2.24 7.10 20.46
C SER A 168 0.75 6.82 20.27
N PHE A 169 -0.09 7.30 21.19
CA PHE A 169 -1.54 7.18 21.07
C PHE A 169 -2.03 8.22 20.08
N ARG A 170 -2.40 7.77 18.90
CA ARG A 170 -2.85 8.59 17.77
C ARG A 170 -4.37 8.58 17.71
N LEU A 171 -4.97 9.73 17.41
CA LEU A 171 -6.41 9.91 17.31
C LEU A 171 -6.77 10.68 16.04
N ASN A 172 -7.82 10.26 15.34
CA ASN A 172 -8.41 10.97 14.22
C ASN A 172 -9.94 10.96 14.33
N THR A 173 -10.55 12.13 14.22
CA THR A 173 -12.01 12.36 14.25
C THR A 173 -12.48 13.04 12.96
N GLY A 174 -11.78 12.84 11.85
CA GLY A 174 -12.05 13.47 10.55
C GLY A 174 -11.24 14.74 10.27
N SER A 175 -10.48 15.26 11.27
CA SER A 175 -9.68 16.49 11.11
C SER A 175 -8.18 16.24 11.02
N GLY A 176 -7.78 14.97 10.76
CA GLY A 176 -6.39 14.55 10.74
C GLY A 176 -5.92 13.95 12.07
N TRP A 177 -4.73 13.36 12.04
CA TRP A 177 -4.15 12.67 13.17
C TRP A 177 -3.54 13.61 14.21
N THR A 178 -3.88 13.40 15.47
CA THR A 178 -3.19 13.99 16.62
C THR A 178 -2.51 12.89 17.41
N THR A 179 -1.46 13.22 18.19
CA THR A 179 -0.66 12.20 18.90
C THR A 179 -0.29 12.69 20.30
N VAL A 180 -0.47 11.81 21.29
CA VAL A 180 0.04 11.98 22.66
C VAL A 180 0.79 10.72 23.08
N THR A 181 1.72 10.85 24.06
CA THR A 181 2.45 9.69 24.59
C THR A 181 1.73 9.17 25.82
N GLU A 182 1.15 7.95 25.74
CA GLU A 182 0.34 7.40 26.82
C GLU A 182 0.56 5.88 27.02
N SER A 183 -0.07 5.34 28.08
CA SER A 183 -0.09 3.90 28.35
C SER A 183 -1.20 3.20 27.55
N ILE A 184 -1.10 1.88 27.44
CA ILE A 184 -2.17 1.08 26.81
C ILE A 184 -3.49 1.21 27.58
N GLN A 185 -3.43 1.26 28.94
CA GLN A 185 -4.61 1.45 29.77
C GLN A 185 -5.31 2.79 29.46
N TYR A 186 -4.56 3.88 29.30
CA TYR A 186 -5.12 5.16 28.94
C TYR A 186 -5.88 5.10 27.61
N GLY A 187 -5.28 4.50 26.57
CA GLY A 187 -5.92 4.37 25.27
C GLY A 187 -7.18 3.50 25.31
N LEU A 188 -7.15 2.37 26.03
CA LEU A 188 -8.31 1.49 26.19
C LEU A 188 -9.46 2.16 26.94
N THR A 189 -9.19 3.06 27.88
CA THR A 189 -10.20 3.77 28.68
C THR A 189 -10.49 5.20 28.18
N TYR A 190 -9.96 5.58 27.02
CA TYR A 190 -10.13 6.92 26.48
C TYR A 190 -11.59 7.27 26.13
N THR A 191 -12.30 6.29 25.60
CA THR A 191 -13.74 6.37 25.28
C THR A 191 -14.34 4.96 25.34
N ASP A 192 -15.66 4.87 25.25
CA ASP A 192 -16.36 3.60 25.08
C ASP A 192 -16.14 3.13 23.62
N TRP A 193 -15.14 2.30 23.42
CA TRP A 193 -14.79 1.75 22.11
C TRP A 193 -15.86 0.77 21.62
N ASP A 194 -16.11 0.73 20.31
CA ASP A 194 -16.98 -0.30 19.69
C ASP A 194 -16.13 -1.49 19.23
N VAL A 195 -14.92 -1.21 18.75
CA VAL A 195 -13.99 -2.21 18.22
C VAL A 195 -12.59 -1.97 18.76
N VAL A 196 -11.91 -3.04 19.14
CA VAL A 196 -10.46 -3.08 19.39
C VAL A 196 -9.84 -4.06 18.40
N THR A 197 -8.75 -3.68 17.74
CA THR A 197 -8.01 -4.59 16.87
C THR A 197 -6.65 -4.92 17.49
N ILE A 198 -6.20 -6.15 17.29
CA ILE A 198 -4.87 -6.63 17.67
C ILE A 198 -4.18 -7.27 16.48
N GLN A 199 -2.86 -7.29 16.47
CA GLN A 199 -2.03 -7.88 15.42
C GLN A 199 -0.69 -8.34 15.97
N GLN A 200 0.01 -9.21 15.23
CA GLN A 200 1.42 -9.49 15.48
C GLN A 200 2.31 -8.54 14.64
N VAL A 201 3.56 -8.34 15.07
CA VAL A 201 4.56 -7.61 14.27
C VAL A 201 4.90 -8.39 13.00
N SER A 202 5.09 -7.69 11.90
CA SER A 202 5.21 -8.27 10.56
C SER A 202 6.22 -9.41 10.44
N GLY A 203 7.43 -9.25 11.02
CA GLY A 203 8.47 -10.27 10.95
C GLY A 203 8.18 -11.56 11.73
N TYR A 204 7.16 -11.55 12.59
CA TYR A 204 6.73 -12.71 13.39
C TYR A 204 5.29 -13.16 13.08
N SER A 205 4.59 -12.49 12.16
CA SER A 205 3.18 -12.78 11.87
C SER A 205 2.92 -14.22 11.42
N GLY A 206 3.89 -14.86 10.75
CA GLY A 206 3.83 -16.27 10.35
C GLY A 206 4.67 -17.21 11.25
N ILE A 207 4.97 -16.83 12.50
CA ILE A 207 5.74 -17.63 13.45
C ILE A 207 4.85 -18.00 14.62
N PRO A 208 4.25 -19.20 14.65
CA PRO A 208 3.27 -19.62 15.65
C PRO A 208 3.75 -19.44 17.09
N GLU A 209 5.03 -19.73 17.37
CA GLU A 209 5.62 -19.65 18.70
C GLU A 209 5.61 -18.23 19.28
N SER A 210 5.52 -17.22 18.41
CA SER A 210 5.49 -15.80 18.80
C SER A 210 4.12 -15.33 19.31
N TYR A 211 3.09 -16.17 19.25
CA TYR A 211 1.72 -15.85 19.66
C TYR A 211 1.42 -16.18 21.13
N GLY A 212 2.38 -16.69 21.88
CA GLY A 212 2.17 -17.16 23.26
C GLY A 212 1.55 -16.14 24.21
N ASN A 213 1.75 -14.82 23.97
CA ASN A 213 1.19 -13.75 24.78
C ASN A 213 -0.08 -13.11 24.19
N MET A 214 -0.63 -13.63 23.08
CA MET A 214 -1.85 -13.09 22.46
C MET A 214 -3.04 -13.14 23.41
N GLN A 215 -3.30 -14.30 24.04
CA GLN A 215 -4.42 -14.46 24.97
C GLN A 215 -4.31 -13.52 26.16
N TYR A 216 -3.10 -13.32 26.69
CA TYR A 216 -2.88 -12.37 27.79
C TYR A 216 -3.31 -10.94 27.42
N ILE A 217 -3.01 -10.51 26.19
CA ILE A 217 -3.41 -9.19 25.70
C ILE A 217 -4.93 -9.12 25.55
N ILE A 218 -5.54 -10.15 24.97
CA ILE A 218 -7.00 -10.25 24.83
C ILE A 218 -7.69 -10.16 26.19
N ASP A 219 -7.22 -10.93 27.17
CA ASP A 219 -7.77 -10.94 28.53
C ASP A 219 -7.65 -9.55 29.20
N TYR A 220 -6.51 -8.88 28.98
CA TYR A 220 -6.31 -7.53 29.48
C TYR A 220 -7.27 -6.52 28.83
N VAL A 221 -7.47 -6.61 27.50
CA VAL A 221 -8.46 -5.78 26.78
C VAL A 221 -9.85 -6.04 27.35
N ARG A 222 -10.28 -7.30 27.43
CA ARG A 222 -11.60 -7.70 27.99
C ARG A 222 -11.82 -7.23 29.42
N ALA A 223 -10.78 -7.22 30.24
CA ALA A 223 -10.85 -6.72 31.61
C ALA A 223 -10.90 -5.19 31.71
N THR A 224 -10.57 -4.48 30.64
CA THR A 224 -10.42 -3.00 30.66
C THR A 224 -11.54 -2.27 29.93
N VAL A 225 -12.07 -2.85 28.85
CA VAL A 225 -13.12 -2.23 28.03
C VAL A 225 -14.51 -2.81 28.34
N ASP A 226 -15.57 -2.18 27.81
CA ASP A 226 -16.93 -2.71 27.91
C ASP A 226 -17.01 -4.15 27.36
N PRO A 227 -17.76 -5.08 27.99
CA PRO A 227 -17.89 -6.46 27.51
C PRO A 227 -18.45 -6.62 26.10
N PHE A 228 -19.18 -5.63 25.59
CA PHE A 228 -19.75 -5.65 24.24
C PHE A 228 -18.78 -5.15 23.14
N VAL A 229 -17.61 -4.65 23.50
CA VAL A 229 -16.56 -4.26 22.55
C VAL A 229 -16.14 -5.47 21.72
N LYS A 230 -16.19 -5.37 20.40
CA LYS A 230 -15.73 -6.43 19.49
C LYS A 230 -14.23 -6.39 19.32
N ILE A 231 -13.58 -7.55 19.40
CA ILE A 231 -12.13 -7.68 19.14
C ILE A 231 -11.95 -8.31 17.76
N PHE A 232 -11.17 -7.64 16.90
CA PHE A 232 -10.80 -8.12 15.58
C PHE A 232 -9.29 -8.39 15.52
N PHE A 233 -8.90 -9.40 14.75
CA PHE A 233 -7.49 -9.66 14.48
C PHE A 233 -7.11 -9.10 13.10
N HIS A 234 -6.10 -8.24 13.05
CA HIS A 234 -5.58 -7.69 11.80
C HIS A 234 -4.54 -8.64 11.20
N ILE A 235 -4.87 -9.26 10.07
CA ILE A 235 -3.97 -10.12 9.30
C ILE A 235 -3.07 -9.20 8.46
N THR A 236 -1.79 -9.17 8.83
CA THR A 236 -0.79 -8.33 8.16
C THR A 236 -0.31 -8.95 6.86
N TRP A 237 0.39 -8.19 6.02
CA TRP A 237 0.85 -8.60 4.69
C TRP A 237 2.27 -9.13 4.69
N ALA A 238 2.56 -10.02 3.73
CA ALA A 238 3.91 -10.48 3.45
C ALA A 238 4.78 -9.37 2.85
N TYR A 239 6.08 -9.45 3.06
CA TYR A 239 7.05 -8.52 2.49
C TYR A 239 7.11 -8.62 0.96
N GLN A 240 7.64 -7.61 0.30
CA GLN A 240 7.92 -7.64 -1.13
C GLN A 240 8.99 -8.70 -1.44
N GLY A 241 8.88 -9.36 -2.60
CA GLY A 241 9.74 -10.50 -2.95
C GLY A 241 11.25 -10.21 -2.96
N ASN A 242 11.64 -8.95 -3.14
CA ASN A 242 13.03 -8.50 -3.09
C ASN A 242 13.41 -7.85 -1.75
N SER A 243 12.64 -8.05 -0.68
CA SER A 243 12.87 -7.39 0.60
C SER A 243 14.22 -7.75 1.23
N GLY A 244 14.91 -6.72 1.69
CA GLY A 244 16.13 -6.82 2.50
C GLY A 244 15.86 -6.86 4.02
N HIS A 245 14.60 -6.97 4.46
CA HIS A 245 14.28 -6.95 5.89
C HIS A 245 14.93 -8.11 6.64
N ALA A 246 15.47 -7.84 7.84
CA ALA A 246 16.23 -8.80 8.64
C ALA A 246 15.44 -10.07 9.03
N ASP A 247 14.11 -9.97 9.09
CA ASP A 247 13.23 -11.10 9.42
C ASP A 247 12.81 -11.93 8.19
N PHE A 248 13.00 -11.43 6.97
CA PHE A 248 12.58 -12.14 5.76
C PHE A 248 13.24 -13.51 5.56
N PRO A 249 14.51 -13.73 5.98
CA PRO A 249 15.11 -15.06 5.96
C PRO A 249 14.36 -16.14 6.76
N LYS A 250 13.51 -15.77 7.75
CA LYS A 250 12.65 -16.72 8.47
C LYS A 250 11.63 -17.40 7.54
N TYR A 251 11.36 -16.78 6.41
CA TYR A 251 10.43 -17.25 5.37
C TYR A 251 11.18 -17.59 4.08
N ASN A 252 12.42 -18.04 4.17
CA ASN A 252 13.29 -18.38 3.03
C ASN A 252 13.51 -17.23 2.02
N LYS A 253 13.23 -15.98 2.41
CA LYS A 253 13.17 -14.81 1.53
C LYS A 253 12.18 -14.99 0.37
N ASP A 254 11.11 -15.71 0.61
CA ASP A 254 10.05 -15.96 -0.35
C ASP A 254 8.73 -15.37 0.14
N GLN A 255 8.09 -14.56 -0.70
CA GLN A 255 6.88 -13.82 -0.36
C GLN A 255 5.69 -14.74 -0.10
N MET A 256 5.51 -15.78 -0.96
CA MET A 256 4.39 -16.70 -0.80
C MET A 256 4.58 -17.62 0.40
N THR A 257 5.82 -18.03 0.69
CA THR A 257 6.15 -18.74 1.93
C THR A 257 5.78 -17.89 3.16
N MET A 258 6.10 -16.59 3.14
CA MET A 258 5.71 -15.69 4.22
C MET A 258 4.19 -15.52 4.33
N TYR A 259 3.50 -15.30 3.21
CA TYR A 259 2.04 -15.16 3.19
C TYR A 259 1.35 -16.42 3.73
N ASN A 260 1.71 -17.59 3.21
CA ASN A 260 1.14 -18.87 3.66
C ASN A 260 1.38 -19.09 5.17
N ALA A 261 2.60 -18.81 5.65
CA ALA A 261 2.90 -18.93 7.08
C ALA A 261 2.04 -17.97 7.94
N ILE A 262 1.75 -16.76 7.45
CA ILE A 262 0.87 -15.80 8.16
C ILE A 262 -0.55 -16.35 8.26
N VAL A 263 -1.13 -16.77 7.14
CA VAL A 263 -2.52 -17.25 7.13
C VAL A 263 -2.68 -18.58 7.89
N ASP A 264 -1.73 -19.50 7.75
CA ASP A 264 -1.70 -20.77 8.49
C ASP A 264 -1.63 -20.52 10.00
N THR A 265 -0.80 -19.58 10.45
CA THR A 265 -0.68 -19.20 11.86
C THR A 265 -1.98 -18.63 12.39
N VAL A 266 -2.62 -17.73 11.62
CA VAL A 266 -3.91 -17.15 12.02
C VAL A 266 -5.01 -18.21 12.05
N GLN A 267 -5.08 -19.08 11.04
CA GLN A 267 -6.05 -20.18 11.02
C GLN A 267 -5.89 -21.11 12.22
N THR A 268 -4.65 -21.39 12.62
CA THR A 268 -4.35 -22.34 13.70
C THR A 268 -4.56 -21.74 15.09
N LEU A 269 -4.19 -20.48 15.31
CA LEU A 269 -4.10 -19.89 16.65
C LEU A 269 -5.14 -18.81 16.93
N VAL A 270 -5.74 -18.21 15.91
CA VAL A 270 -6.69 -17.09 16.06
C VAL A 270 -8.11 -17.51 15.73
N VAL A 271 -8.29 -18.28 14.65
CA VAL A 271 -9.61 -18.81 14.27
C VAL A 271 -10.11 -19.75 15.36
N GLY A 272 -11.36 -19.53 15.78
CA GLY A 272 -11.97 -20.30 16.87
C GLY A 272 -11.69 -19.75 18.28
N ASN A 273 -10.91 -18.69 18.41
CA ASN A 273 -10.82 -17.96 19.67
C ASN A 273 -12.12 -17.18 19.89
N TRP A 274 -12.91 -17.60 20.85
CA TRP A 274 -14.25 -17.06 21.11
C TRP A 274 -14.27 -15.58 21.52
N ASN A 275 -13.12 -14.99 21.84
CA ASN A 275 -12.98 -13.56 22.13
C ASN A 275 -12.74 -12.72 20.88
N ILE A 276 -12.48 -13.32 19.72
CA ILE A 276 -12.20 -12.63 18.46
C ILE A 276 -13.40 -12.81 17.55
N GLU A 277 -14.08 -11.72 17.28
CA GLU A 277 -15.32 -11.69 16.48
C GLU A 277 -15.08 -11.66 14.97
N GLY A 278 -13.88 -11.37 14.53
CA GLY A 278 -13.59 -11.33 13.10
C GLY A 278 -12.15 -10.99 12.75
N TYR A 279 -11.89 -10.94 11.46
CA TYR A 279 -10.55 -10.72 10.91
C TYR A 279 -10.57 -9.54 9.94
N LEU A 280 -9.46 -8.82 9.89
CA LEU A 280 -9.19 -7.76 8.92
C LEU A 280 -8.13 -8.28 7.94
N PRO A 281 -8.50 -8.90 6.81
CA PRO A 281 -7.58 -9.65 5.96
C PRO A 281 -6.79 -8.73 4.99
N SER A 282 -6.16 -7.68 5.53
CA SER A 282 -5.37 -6.74 4.73
C SER A 282 -4.22 -7.45 4.00
N GLY A 283 -3.61 -8.46 4.64
CA GLY A 283 -2.55 -9.26 4.00
C GLY A 283 -3.02 -10.00 2.78
N THR A 284 -4.22 -10.59 2.82
CA THR A 284 -4.82 -11.30 1.70
C THR A 284 -5.23 -10.33 0.59
N ALA A 285 -5.83 -9.18 0.91
CA ALA A 285 -6.17 -8.17 -0.09
C ALA A 285 -4.92 -7.65 -0.83
N ILE A 286 -3.84 -7.39 -0.11
CA ILE A 286 -2.56 -7.01 -0.71
C ILE A 286 -2.01 -8.15 -1.60
N GLN A 287 -2.12 -9.41 -1.17
CA GLN A 287 -1.64 -10.54 -1.96
C GLN A 287 -2.51 -10.78 -3.21
N ASN A 288 -3.84 -10.63 -3.11
CA ASN A 288 -4.74 -10.65 -4.26
C ASN A 288 -4.36 -9.56 -5.27
N LEU A 289 -4.18 -8.32 -4.80
CA LEU A 289 -3.85 -7.19 -5.66
C LEU A 289 -2.48 -7.33 -6.34
N ARG A 290 -1.53 -8.03 -5.72
CA ARG A 290 -0.24 -8.39 -6.35
C ARG A 290 -0.39 -9.30 -7.57
N THR A 291 -1.49 -10.04 -7.69
CA THR A 291 -1.76 -10.87 -8.87
C THR A 291 -2.31 -10.08 -10.05
N SER A 292 -2.69 -8.82 -9.84
CA SER A 292 -3.13 -7.91 -10.89
C SER A 292 -1.95 -7.33 -11.69
N TYR A 293 -2.25 -6.52 -12.69
CA TYR A 293 -1.25 -5.75 -13.44
C TYR A 293 -0.36 -4.85 -12.56
N LEU A 294 -0.76 -4.58 -11.31
CA LEU A 294 0.05 -3.80 -10.37
C LEU A 294 1.28 -4.58 -9.90
N GLY A 295 1.18 -5.91 -9.86
CA GLY A 295 2.30 -6.75 -9.42
C GLY A 295 2.79 -6.41 -8.01
N ASP A 296 4.04 -6.74 -7.72
CA ASP A 296 4.63 -6.57 -6.39
C ASP A 296 5.22 -5.16 -6.17
N THR A 297 4.39 -4.11 -6.36
CA THR A 297 4.79 -2.69 -6.25
C THR A 297 4.09 -1.94 -5.10
N LEU A 298 3.38 -2.67 -4.23
CA LEU A 298 2.47 -2.10 -3.25
C LEU A 298 3.15 -1.64 -1.95
N THR A 299 4.48 -1.65 -1.89
CA THR A 299 5.24 -1.23 -0.71
C THR A 299 6.23 -0.11 -1.06
N ARG A 300 6.51 0.79 -0.07
CA ARG A 300 7.44 1.93 -0.25
C ARG A 300 8.91 1.61 0.06
N ASP A 301 9.13 0.63 0.92
CA ASP A 301 10.46 0.25 1.43
C ASP A 301 10.63 -1.27 1.53
N THR A 302 9.87 -1.99 0.70
CA THR A 302 9.82 -3.45 0.56
C THR A 302 9.06 -4.20 1.66
N TYR A 303 8.46 -3.51 2.64
CA TYR A 303 7.63 -4.13 3.70
C TYR A 303 6.50 -3.24 4.24
N HIS A 304 6.66 -1.92 4.32
CA HIS A 304 5.55 -1.01 4.61
C HIS A 304 4.76 -0.69 3.33
N LEU A 305 3.47 -0.52 3.42
CA LEU A 305 2.61 -0.23 2.27
C LEU A 305 3.00 1.10 1.59
N SER A 306 2.84 1.16 0.28
CA SER A 306 2.94 2.41 -0.46
C SER A 306 1.92 3.42 0.08
N TYR A 307 2.27 4.70 0.04
CA TYR A 307 1.43 5.76 0.62
C TYR A 307 0.08 5.93 -0.07
N ASP A 308 -0.01 5.47 -1.30
CA ASP A 308 -1.14 5.54 -2.21
C ASP A 308 -1.96 4.23 -2.20
N ILE A 309 -1.75 3.38 -3.20
CA ILE A 309 -2.53 2.17 -3.46
C ILE A 309 -2.49 1.20 -2.27
N GLY A 310 -1.29 0.96 -1.71
CA GLY A 310 -1.14 -0.04 -0.66
C GLY A 310 -1.92 0.31 0.62
N ARG A 311 -1.73 1.54 1.15
CA ARG A 311 -2.46 2.03 2.32
C ARG A 311 -3.96 2.12 2.07
N TYR A 312 -4.35 2.56 0.88
CA TYR A 312 -5.75 2.67 0.53
C TYR A 312 -6.44 1.31 0.46
N THR A 313 -5.78 0.30 -0.12
CA THR A 313 -6.28 -1.08 -0.14
C THR A 313 -6.54 -1.61 1.27
N ALA A 314 -5.57 -1.44 2.18
CA ALA A 314 -5.73 -1.87 3.56
C ALA A 314 -6.86 -1.10 4.29
N ALA A 315 -6.99 0.21 4.07
CA ALA A 315 -8.07 1.02 4.62
C ALA A 315 -9.46 0.57 4.12
N LEU A 316 -9.58 0.19 2.85
CA LEU A 316 -10.82 -0.36 2.30
C LEU A 316 -11.20 -1.72 2.89
N VAL A 317 -10.21 -2.58 3.24
CA VAL A 317 -10.48 -3.81 4.00
C VAL A 317 -11.12 -3.48 5.34
N TRP A 318 -10.57 -2.52 6.07
CA TRP A 318 -11.13 -2.09 7.36
C TRP A 318 -12.51 -1.48 7.18
N TYR A 319 -12.69 -0.63 6.19
CA TYR A 319 -13.98 -0.01 5.89
C TYR A 319 -15.05 -1.07 5.56
N LYS A 320 -14.76 -1.96 4.61
CA LYS A 320 -15.70 -3.02 4.22
C LYS A 320 -16.02 -3.96 5.38
N GLN A 321 -15.01 -4.46 6.09
CA GLN A 321 -15.20 -5.47 7.13
C GLN A 321 -15.90 -4.91 8.37
N LEU A 322 -15.53 -3.72 8.83
CA LEU A 322 -16.07 -3.16 10.06
C LEU A 322 -17.43 -2.48 9.86
N PHE A 323 -17.64 -1.84 8.70
CA PHE A 323 -18.85 -1.08 8.44
C PHE A 323 -19.87 -1.83 7.56
N GLY A 324 -19.52 -3.02 7.07
CA GLY A 324 -20.37 -3.78 6.15
C GLY A 324 -20.58 -3.07 4.82
N ALA A 325 -19.60 -2.26 4.39
CA ALA A 325 -19.74 -1.39 3.24
C ALA A 325 -19.82 -2.17 1.92
N ASP A 326 -20.72 -1.75 1.04
CA ASP A 326 -20.66 -2.12 -0.37
C ASP A 326 -19.71 -1.17 -1.10
N LEU A 327 -18.72 -1.75 -1.77
CA LEU A 327 -17.71 -0.97 -2.50
C LEU A 327 -18.11 -0.71 -3.97
N THR A 328 -19.24 -1.22 -4.43
CA THR A 328 -19.65 -1.15 -5.85
C THR A 328 -19.63 0.28 -6.37
N ASP A 329 -20.32 1.18 -5.69
CA ASP A 329 -20.45 2.59 -6.09
C ASP A 329 -19.40 3.52 -5.44
N LEU A 330 -18.45 2.96 -4.69
CA LEU A 330 -17.41 3.75 -4.04
C LEU A 330 -16.48 4.37 -5.10
N THR A 331 -16.38 5.69 -5.10
CA THR A 331 -15.47 6.45 -5.98
C THR A 331 -14.44 7.27 -5.22
N VAL A 332 -14.55 7.29 -3.90
CA VAL A 332 -13.65 8.05 -3.02
C VAL A 332 -12.23 7.50 -3.11
N VAL A 333 -11.27 8.39 -3.25
CA VAL A 333 -9.84 8.08 -3.21
C VAL A 333 -9.11 9.13 -2.35
N PRO A 334 -7.93 8.82 -1.81
CA PRO A 334 -7.19 9.79 -1.00
C PRO A 334 -6.93 11.08 -1.77
N ALA A 335 -7.31 12.22 -1.19
CA ALA A 335 -7.17 13.52 -1.86
C ALA A 335 -5.73 13.82 -2.30
N LYS A 336 -4.77 13.34 -1.52
CA LYS A 336 -3.33 13.46 -1.83
C LYS A 336 -2.87 12.57 -2.98
N TYR A 337 -3.60 11.50 -3.29
CA TYR A 337 -3.21 10.47 -4.26
C TYR A 337 -4.35 10.16 -5.25
N PRO A 338 -4.79 11.15 -6.06
CA PRO A 338 -5.93 10.98 -6.98
C PRO A 338 -5.68 9.91 -8.05
N SER A 339 -4.42 9.55 -8.32
CA SER A 339 -4.07 8.46 -9.24
C SER A 339 -4.59 7.09 -8.80
N VAL A 340 -4.93 6.91 -7.53
CA VAL A 340 -5.56 5.68 -7.01
C VAL A 340 -6.88 5.37 -7.73
N ALA A 341 -7.62 6.39 -8.17
CA ALA A 341 -8.89 6.23 -8.90
C ALA A 341 -8.77 5.31 -10.13
N GLN A 342 -7.62 5.30 -10.79
CA GLN A 342 -7.37 4.50 -11.99
C GLN A 342 -7.15 3.00 -11.69
N HIS A 343 -6.99 2.66 -10.42
CA HIS A 343 -6.76 1.30 -9.94
C HIS A 343 -7.92 0.81 -9.06
N LEU A 344 -8.96 1.64 -8.94
CA LEU A 344 -10.03 1.45 -7.95
C LEU A 344 -10.76 0.13 -8.15
N ASP A 345 -11.04 -0.28 -9.38
CA ASP A 345 -11.76 -1.53 -9.66
C ASP A 345 -10.93 -2.77 -9.28
N ALA A 346 -9.64 -2.77 -9.60
CA ALA A 346 -8.73 -3.84 -9.17
C ALA A 346 -8.56 -3.88 -7.64
N ILE A 347 -8.54 -2.72 -6.99
CA ILE A 347 -8.48 -2.62 -5.52
C ILE A 347 -9.77 -3.16 -4.89
N LYS A 348 -10.93 -2.77 -5.40
CA LYS A 348 -12.24 -3.25 -4.94
C LYS A 348 -12.36 -4.76 -5.08
N GLU A 349 -11.97 -5.31 -6.23
CA GLU A 349 -11.93 -6.76 -6.47
C GLU A 349 -11.06 -7.46 -5.43
N ALA A 350 -9.83 -6.99 -5.24
CA ALA A 350 -8.90 -7.60 -4.30
C ALA A 350 -9.41 -7.57 -2.86
N VAL A 351 -10.06 -6.46 -2.46
CA VAL A 351 -10.68 -6.31 -1.13
C VAL A 351 -11.89 -7.21 -0.98
N ASN A 352 -12.82 -7.24 -1.96
CA ASN A 352 -14.00 -8.08 -1.92
C ASN A 352 -13.63 -9.55 -1.79
N ASN A 353 -12.71 -10.02 -2.63
CA ASN A 353 -12.23 -11.39 -2.60
C ASN A 353 -11.54 -11.74 -1.26
N ALA A 354 -10.78 -10.82 -0.67
CA ALA A 354 -10.14 -11.05 0.62
C ALA A 354 -11.15 -11.14 1.79
N ILE A 355 -12.27 -10.42 1.71
CA ILE A 355 -13.34 -10.54 2.72
C ILE A 355 -14.07 -11.89 2.58
N GLU A 356 -14.30 -12.34 1.35
CA GLU A 356 -14.97 -13.63 1.08
C GLU A 356 -14.06 -14.83 1.38
N THR A 357 -12.78 -14.73 1.04
CA THR A 357 -11.77 -15.80 1.22
C THR A 357 -10.54 -15.26 1.96
N PRO A 358 -10.63 -15.02 3.29
CA PRO A 358 -9.62 -14.25 4.03
C PRO A 358 -8.26 -14.96 4.18
N PHE A 359 -8.17 -16.25 3.86
CA PHE A 359 -6.98 -17.08 4.06
C PHE A 359 -6.41 -17.67 2.77
N GLU A 360 -6.95 -17.27 1.62
CA GLU A 360 -6.53 -17.78 0.32
C GLU A 360 -6.34 -16.65 -0.67
N VAL A 361 -5.35 -16.78 -1.55
CA VAL A 361 -5.14 -15.83 -2.65
C VAL A 361 -6.17 -16.10 -3.73
N THR A 362 -6.98 -15.10 -4.04
CA THR A 362 -7.85 -15.08 -5.21
C THR A 362 -7.17 -14.28 -6.32
N PRO A 363 -6.77 -14.89 -7.43
CA PRO A 363 -6.16 -14.17 -8.53
C PRO A 363 -7.07 -13.07 -9.08
N SER A 364 -6.50 -11.91 -9.35
CA SER A 364 -7.23 -10.78 -9.93
C SER A 364 -7.63 -11.06 -11.37
N THR A 365 -8.80 -10.58 -11.77
CA THR A 365 -9.23 -10.58 -13.18
C THR A 365 -8.56 -9.44 -13.97
N PHE A 366 -8.02 -8.43 -13.29
CA PHE A 366 -7.29 -7.30 -13.87
C PHE A 366 -5.82 -7.67 -14.13
N THR A 367 -5.55 -8.64 -15.00
CA THR A 367 -4.19 -9.11 -15.30
C THR A 367 -3.43 -8.21 -16.27
N GLU A 368 -4.15 -7.50 -17.11
CA GLU A 368 -3.62 -6.52 -18.04
C GLU A 368 -4.19 -5.15 -17.69
N ARG A 369 -3.38 -4.13 -17.92
CA ARG A 369 -3.84 -2.76 -17.72
C ARG A 369 -4.64 -2.34 -18.94
N ASP A 370 -5.93 -2.15 -18.78
CA ASP A 370 -6.83 -1.62 -19.84
C ASP A 370 -6.63 -0.11 -20.04
N PHE A 371 -5.43 0.39 -19.67
CA PHE A 371 -5.08 1.79 -19.74
C PHE A 371 -4.30 2.09 -21.04
N ASP A 372 -5.03 2.47 -22.07
CA ASP A 372 -4.44 2.95 -23.32
C ASP A 372 -3.83 4.36 -23.10
N LEU A 373 -2.51 4.39 -22.82
CA LEU A 373 -1.77 5.65 -22.66
C LEU A 373 -1.86 6.55 -23.88
N SER A 374 -2.29 6.02 -25.03
CA SER A 374 -2.49 6.80 -26.26
C SER A 374 -3.84 7.51 -26.32
N LYS A 375 -4.78 7.18 -25.42
CA LYS A 375 -6.12 7.78 -25.40
C LYS A 375 -6.30 8.74 -24.23
N MET A 376 -7.12 9.73 -24.47
CA MET A 376 -7.57 10.69 -23.45
C MET A 376 -8.67 10.04 -22.60
N ASN A 377 -8.48 10.05 -21.29
CA ASN A 377 -9.47 9.58 -20.31
C ASN A 377 -10.21 10.75 -19.63
N ASP A 378 -11.16 10.45 -18.75
CA ASP A 378 -11.95 11.47 -18.07
C ASP A 378 -11.10 12.38 -17.16
N THR A 379 -10.04 11.85 -16.54
CA THR A 379 -9.10 12.64 -15.72
C THR A 379 -8.31 13.63 -16.58
N ASP A 380 -7.86 13.19 -17.77
CA ASP A 380 -7.18 14.06 -18.74
C ASP A 380 -8.11 15.20 -19.20
N ARG A 381 -9.37 14.87 -19.50
CA ARG A 381 -10.41 15.82 -19.88
C ARG A 381 -10.64 16.86 -18.78
N ALA A 382 -10.90 16.40 -17.57
CA ALA A 382 -11.13 17.28 -16.43
C ALA A 382 -9.93 18.21 -16.15
N TYR A 383 -8.70 17.72 -16.35
CA TYR A 383 -7.51 18.56 -16.20
C TYR A 383 -7.44 19.66 -17.25
N LEU A 384 -7.65 19.36 -18.53
CA LEU A 384 -7.67 20.36 -19.61
C LEU A 384 -8.79 21.39 -19.39
N GLU A 385 -9.98 20.95 -19.02
CA GLU A 385 -11.11 21.83 -18.70
C GLU A 385 -10.79 22.76 -17.52
N SER A 386 -10.07 22.26 -16.50
CA SER A 386 -9.64 23.08 -15.36
C SER A 386 -8.71 24.23 -15.75
N LEU A 387 -8.01 24.09 -16.89
CA LEU A 387 -7.16 25.13 -17.49
C LEU A 387 -7.93 26.03 -18.45
N GLY A 388 -9.24 25.82 -18.63
CA GLY A 388 -10.08 26.55 -19.59
C GLY A 388 -9.86 26.12 -21.06
N LEU A 389 -9.31 24.92 -21.26
CA LEU A 389 -9.03 24.34 -22.58
C LEU A 389 -10.13 23.33 -22.94
N ASN A 390 -10.45 23.23 -24.25
CA ASN A 390 -11.37 22.22 -24.73
C ASN A 390 -10.60 20.90 -24.98
N PRO A 391 -10.89 19.80 -24.29
CA PRO A 391 -10.18 18.52 -24.47
C PRO A 391 -10.24 17.98 -25.91
N ASP A 392 -11.31 18.30 -26.65
CA ASP A 392 -11.48 17.79 -28.01
C ASP A 392 -10.50 18.43 -29.01
N ASP A 393 -9.83 19.51 -28.61
CA ASP A 393 -8.80 20.18 -29.42
C ASP A 393 -7.40 19.59 -29.22
N TYR A 394 -7.27 18.55 -28.38
CA TYR A 394 -5.99 17.96 -28.02
C TYR A 394 -5.94 16.45 -28.30
N ASP A 395 -4.76 15.97 -28.64
CA ASP A 395 -4.41 14.56 -28.68
C ASP A 395 -3.41 14.24 -27.57
N VAL A 396 -3.43 13.00 -27.07
CA VAL A 396 -2.42 12.52 -26.13
C VAL A 396 -1.15 12.16 -26.88
N LEU A 397 -0.02 12.71 -26.42
CA LEU A 397 1.28 12.45 -27.05
C LEU A 397 1.86 11.11 -26.56
N ASP A 398 2.26 10.24 -27.49
CA ASP A 398 3.10 9.08 -27.16
C ASP A 398 4.47 9.55 -26.68
N LEU A 399 4.81 9.25 -25.44
CA LEU A 399 6.02 9.71 -24.78
C LEU A 399 7.22 8.76 -24.95
N GLY A 400 7.01 7.54 -25.46
CA GLY A 400 8.06 6.53 -25.59
C GLY A 400 8.82 6.33 -24.27
N MET A 401 8.09 6.17 -23.17
CA MET A 401 8.67 6.10 -21.81
C MET A 401 9.46 4.80 -21.60
N VAL A 402 10.61 4.93 -20.95
CA VAL A 402 11.48 3.81 -20.56
C VAL A 402 11.69 3.85 -19.05
N VAL A 403 11.19 2.83 -18.37
CA VAL A 403 11.35 2.66 -16.91
C VAL A 403 12.78 2.24 -16.58
N GLY A 404 13.33 2.79 -15.50
CA GLY A 404 14.73 2.53 -15.11
C GLY A 404 15.75 3.26 -15.98
N ALA A 405 15.32 4.27 -16.75
CA ALA A 405 16.17 5.09 -17.60
C ALA A 405 16.16 6.55 -17.15
N TYR A 406 17.24 7.27 -17.44
CA TYR A 406 17.33 8.71 -17.20
C TYR A 406 18.31 9.38 -18.16
N TYR A 407 18.15 10.69 -18.34
CA TYR A 407 19.13 11.50 -19.06
C TYR A 407 20.30 11.89 -18.14
N ASN A 408 21.50 11.48 -18.51
CA ASN A 408 22.71 11.76 -17.74
C ASN A 408 23.54 12.92 -18.32
N SER A 409 23.81 13.93 -17.48
CA SER A 409 24.62 15.08 -17.86
C SER A 409 26.13 14.80 -17.88
N THR A 410 26.58 13.71 -17.27
CA THR A 410 28.02 13.43 -17.11
C THR A 410 28.59 12.58 -18.22
N SER A 411 27.77 12.04 -19.12
CA SER A 411 28.25 11.31 -20.29
C SER A 411 28.79 12.33 -21.31
N SER A 412 30.10 12.35 -21.44
CA SER A 412 30.86 13.32 -22.22
C SER A 412 30.69 13.20 -23.75
N THR A 413 29.91 12.25 -24.26
CA THR A 413 29.92 11.93 -25.70
C THR A 413 28.56 11.77 -26.34
N THR A 414 27.47 11.63 -25.59
CA THR A 414 26.13 11.48 -26.17
C THR A 414 25.08 11.93 -25.16
N SER A 415 24.17 12.79 -25.58
CA SER A 415 22.89 13.11 -24.93
C SER A 415 21.96 11.89 -25.01
N ASN A 416 22.46 10.73 -24.66
CA ASN A 416 21.71 9.50 -24.85
C ASN A 416 20.90 9.17 -23.61
N LEU A 417 19.72 8.68 -23.84
CA LEU A 417 18.92 7.96 -22.88
C LEU A 417 19.80 6.84 -22.33
N VAL A 418 20.21 6.92 -21.07
CA VAL A 418 20.94 5.86 -20.42
C VAL A 418 19.91 4.89 -19.82
N ALA A 419 19.59 3.86 -20.61
CA ALA A 419 18.91 2.69 -20.06
C ALA A 419 19.87 2.02 -19.08
N ASN A 420 19.61 2.15 -17.80
CA ASN A 420 20.48 1.57 -16.79
C ASN A 420 19.67 0.68 -15.85
N ALA A 421 19.44 -0.53 -16.29
CA ALA A 421 18.75 -1.58 -15.56
C ALA A 421 19.37 -1.95 -14.19
N GLY A 422 20.24 -1.14 -13.64
CA GLY A 422 20.91 -1.45 -12.37
C GLY A 422 21.31 -0.24 -11.53
N ASN A 423 21.47 0.95 -12.09
CA ASN A 423 22.09 2.06 -11.36
C ASN A 423 21.21 3.31 -11.13
N SER A 424 20.03 3.37 -11.67
CA SER A 424 19.05 4.44 -11.38
C SER A 424 17.62 3.94 -11.55
N PRO A 425 17.20 2.99 -10.71
CA PRO A 425 15.85 2.45 -10.79
C PRO A 425 14.77 3.51 -10.45
N GLY A 426 15.16 4.69 -9.94
CA GLY A 426 14.28 5.74 -9.47
C GLY A 426 13.69 6.66 -10.54
N PHE A 427 13.88 6.40 -11.86
CA PHE A 427 13.42 7.29 -12.92
C PHE A 427 12.72 6.56 -14.07
N ILE A 428 11.82 7.29 -14.72
CA ILE A 428 11.30 6.99 -16.07
C ILE A 428 11.78 8.12 -16.97
N ALA A 429 12.31 7.80 -18.14
CA ALA A 429 12.67 8.80 -19.13
C ALA A 429 11.76 8.72 -20.35
N THR A 430 11.42 9.87 -20.93
CA THR A 430 10.70 9.95 -22.21
C THR A 430 11.66 9.85 -23.39
N LYS A 431 11.12 9.68 -24.60
CA LYS A 431 11.88 9.97 -25.83
C LYS A 431 12.23 11.47 -25.91
N LEU A 432 13.12 11.85 -26.83
CA LEU A 432 13.41 13.24 -27.11
C LEU A 432 12.34 13.87 -28.02
N PHE A 433 12.02 15.11 -27.72
CA PHE A 433 11.07 15.93 -28.47
C PHE A 433 11.78 17.13 -29.09
N THR A 434 11.24 17.59 -30.21
CA THR A 434 11.55 18.87 -30.87
C THR A 434 10.28 19.71 -30.92
N GLN A 435 10.38 20.98 -31.34
CA GLN A 435 9.20 21.82 -31.52
C GLN A 435 8.17 21.21 -32.48
N ALA A 436 8.61 20.39 -33.45
CA ALA A 436 7.71 19.72 -34.38
C ALA A 436 6.92 18.57 -33.71
N THR A 437 7.48 17.92 -32.68
CA THR A 437 6.87 16.79 -32.00
C THR A 437 6.28 17.12 -30.62
N LEU A 438 6.63 18.27 -30.07
CA LEU A 438 6.07 18.87 -28.87
C LEU A 438 5.78 20.35 -29.18
N PRO A 439 4.71 20.68 -29.92
CA PRO A 439 4.45 22.04 -30.41
C PRO A 439 4.12 23.01 -29.26
N ILE A 440 4.28 24.31 -29.57
CA ILE A 440 3.80 25.38 -28.68
C ILE A 440 2.31 25.21 -28.43
N GLY A 441 1.89 25.42 -27.20
CA GLY A 441 0.51 25.14 -26.73
C GLY A 441 0.31 23.73 -26.23
N SER A 442 1.32 22.85 -26.31
CA SER A 442 1.25 21.53 -25.64
C SER A 442 1.12 21.70 -24.13
N VAL A 443 0.33 20.85 -23.50
CA VAL A 443 0.06 20.90 -22.07
C VAL A 443 0.71 19.69 -21.41
N ILE A 444 1.59 19.95 -20.45
CA ILE A 444 2.23 18.92 -19.61
C ILE A 444 1.44 18.80 -18.33
N ASN A 445 1.00 17.59 -18.03
CA ASN A 445 0.33 17.22 -16.81
C ASN A 445 1.19 16.24 -16.00
N VAL A 446 1.38 16.54 -14.73
CA VAL A 446 2.03 15.64 -13.78
C VAL A 446 1.07 15.36 -12.64
N LEU A 447 0.77 14.08 -12.41
CA LEU A 447 -0.17 13.69 -11.37
C LEU A 447 0.48 13.84 -9.98
N THR A 448 -0.37 14.05 -8.98
CA THR A 448 0.06 14.12 -7.58
C THR A 448 0.83 12.84 -7.19
N GLY A 449 1.94 13.01 -6.50
CA GLY A 449 2.85 11.90 -6.16
C GLY A 449 4.01 11.73 -7.13
N TYR A 450 4.00 12.45 -8.26
CA TYR A 450 5.08 12.44 -9.23
C TYR A 450 5.71 13.83 -9.39
N GLN A 451 6.92 13.84 -9.89
CA GLN A 451 7.66 15.03 -10.27
C GLN A 451 8.45 14.73 -11.54
N TYR A 452 8.71 15.76 -12.33
CA TYR A 452 9.55 15.65 -13.50
C TYR A 452 10.67 16.69 -13.49
N ARG A 453 11.72 16.37 -14.23
CA ARG A 453 12.81 17.29 -14.53
C ARG A 453 12.93 17.40 -16.05
N LEU A 454 12.88 18.62 -16.55
CA LEU A 454 13.12 18.90 -17.95
C LEU A 454 14.62 18.88 -18.24
N GLU A 455 14.99 18.14 -19.26
CA GLU A 455 16.34 18.03 -19.79
C GLU A 455 16.35 18.61 -21.21
N GLY A 456 17.19 19.63 -21.47
CA GLY A 456 17.19 20.35 -22.73
C GLY A 456 18.56 20.42 -23.40
N TRP A 457 18.61 20.38 -24.72
CA TRP A 457 19.83 20.47 -25.52
C TRP A 457 19.65 21.41 -26.70
N GLN A 458 20.64 22.26 -26.98
CA GLN A 458 20.73 23.00 -28.24
C GLN A 458 21.22 22.11 -29.39
N THR A 459 22.16 21.22 -29.11
CA THR A 459 22.74 20.29 -30.08
C THR A 459 22.98 18.94 -29.41
N LEU A 460 22.55 17.86 -30.08
CA LEU A 460 22.81 16.49 -29.60
C LEU A 460 24.25 16.08 -29.92
N GLY A 461 24.82 15.21 -29.06
CA GLY A 461 26.15 14.65 -29.25
C GLY A 461 27.31 15.58 -28.88
N VAL A 462 27.05 16.73 -28.31
CA VAL A 462 28.07 17.67 -27.81
C VAL A 462 28.21 17.52 -26.32
N ALA A 463 29.45 17.38 -25.84
CA ALA A 463 29.75 17.31 -24.42
C ALA A 463 29.23 18.55 -23.68
N ASN A 464 28.57 18.35 -22.53
CA ASN A 464 28.01 19.41 -21.68
C ASN A 464 26.90 20.28 -22.33
N ALA A 465 26.29 19.82 -23.42
CA ALA A 465 25.16 20.52 -24.05
C ALA A 465 23.84 20.34 -23.29
N LEU A 466 23.81 19.49 -22.23
CA LEU A 466 22.62 19.25 -21.42
C LEU A 466 22.45 20.38 -20.40
N THR A 467 21.32 21.06 -20.47
CA THR A 467 20.84 21.98 -19.44
C THR A 467 19.67 21.35 -18.70
N ARG A 468 19.65 21.48 -17.39
CA ARG A 468 18.63 20.94 -16.51
C ARG A 468 17.83 22.05 -15.86
N ARG A 469 16.50 21.94 -15.92
CA ARG A 469 15.63 22.68 -15.00
C ARG A 469 15.41 21.83 -13.74
N GLY A 470 15.10 22.47 -12.61
CA GLY A 470 14.83 21.78 -11.35
C GLY A 470 13.61 20.85 -11.45
N ASN A 471 13.44 19.99 -10.47
CA ASN A 471 12.24 19.13 -10.37
C ASN A 471 10.98 19.99 -10.22
N SER A 472 9.92 19.63 -10.94
CA SER A 472 8.59 20.27 -10.86
C SER A 472 7.54 19.20 -10.55
N THR A 473 6.62 19.55 -9.66
CA THR A 473 5.38 18.80 -9.38
C THR A 473 4.17 19.46 -10.03
N GLU A 474 4.36 20.56 -10.75
CA GLU A 474 3.31 21.33 -11.41
C GLU A 474 3.39 21.10 -12.92
N GLY A 475 2.23 21.03 -13.55
CA GLY A 475 2.12 21.00 -15.00
C GLY A 475 2.57 22.33 -15.62
N MET A 476 2.76 22.33 -16.93
CA MET A 476 3.08 23.56 -17.68
C MET A 476 2.46 23.54 -19.07
N ILE A 477 2.26 24.74 -19.62
CA ILE A 477 1.94 24.92 -21.06
C ILE A 477 3.24 25.29 -21.77
N VAL A 478 3.56 24.57 -22.83
CA VAL A 478 4.75 24.82 -23.66
C VAL A 478 4.57 26.13 -24.44
N ASP A 479 5.46 27.07 -24.24
CA ASP A 479 5.50 28.34 -24.95
C ASP A 479 6.75 28.48 -25.83
N ALA A 480 6.83 29.58 -26.57
CA ALA A 480 7.91 29.84 -27.52
C ALA A 480 9.29 29.94 -26.82
N SER A 481 9.34 30.45 -25.58
CA SER A 481 10.60 30.68 -24.86
C SER A 481 11.37 29.38 -24.62
N LEU A 482 10.64 28.24 -24.53
CA LEU A 482 11.26 26.94 -24.37
C LEU A 482 12.17 26.57 -25.55
N TYR A 483 11.77 26.94 -26.77
CA TYR A 483 12.53 26.63 -27.99
C TYR A 483 13.56 27.70 -28.36
N GLU A 484 13.52 28.87 -27.73
CA GLU A 484 14.64 29.82 -27.76
C GLU A 484 15.84 29.25 -26.99
N GLU A 485 15.55 28.44 -25.91
CA GLU A 485 16.56 27.85 -25.04
C GLU A 485 17.01 26.46 -25.51
N TYR A 486 16.09 25.62 -26.04
CA TYR A 486 16.37 24.22 -26.37
C TYR A 486 15.85 23.83 -27.77
N SER A 487 16.67 23.08 -28.53
CA SER A 487 16.24 22.43 -29.78
C SER A 487 15.68 21.03 -29.54
N TYR A 488 16.12 20.37 -28.47
CA TYR A 488 15.69 19.04 -28.07
C TYR A 488 15.36 19.03 -26.57
N ILE A 489 14.27 18.35 -26.23
CA ILE A 489 13.73 18.29 -24.87
C ILE A 489 13.42 16.85 -24.52
N GLY A 490 13.75 16.44 -23.31
CA GLY A 490 13.34 15.19 -22.72
C GLY A 490 12.93 15.38 -21.28
N PHE A 491 12.27 14.38 -20.69
CA PHE A 491 11.82 14.45 -19.31
C PHE A 491 12.33 13.24 -18.54
N ASN A 492 12.83 13.49 -17.34
CA ASN A 492 13.07 12.49 -16.31
C ASN A 492 11.96 12.60 -15.26
N ILE A 493 11.20 11.52 -15.07
CA ILE A 493 10.06 11.46 -14.17
C ILE A 493 10.45 10.58 -12.99
N SER A 494 10.05 10.95 -11.77
CA SER A 494 10.27 10.19 -10.54
C SER A 494 9.11 10.36 -9.57
N LYS A 495 9.02 9.46 -8.59
CA LYS A 495 8.07 9.60 -7.48
C LYS A 495 8.54 10.68 -6.50
N VAL A 496 7.59 11.46 -5.98
CA VAL A 496 7.85 12.38 -4.85
C VAL A 496 8.10 11.53 -3.60
N GLY A 497 9.20 11.81 -2.91
CA GLY A 497 9.58 11.01 -1.73
C GLY A 497 10.44 9.78 -2.05
N GLY A 498 10.74 9.53 -3.32
CA GLY A 498 11.60 8.43 -3.76
C GLY A 498 10.85 7.12 -4.03
N GLY A 499 11.60 6.07 -4.30
CA GLY A 499 11.10 4.76 -4.69
C GLY A 499 11.32 4.48 -6.18
N ASN A 500 11.26 3.19 -6.55
CA ASN A 500 11.46 2.77 -7.93
C ASN A 500 10.14 2.84 -8.68
N PRO A 501 10.03 3.59 -9.78
CA PRO A 501 8.87 3.56 -10.62
C PRO A 501 8.78 2.23 -11.39
N SER A 502 7.58 1.80 -11.67
CA SER A 502 7.22 0.67 -12.54
C SER A 502 6.63 1.15 -13.86
N VAL A 503 6.29 0.25 -14.76
CA VAL A 503 5.55 0.57 -15.99
C VAL A 503 4.21 1.27 -15.66
N ASN A 504 3.58 0.91 -14.55
CA ASN A 504 2.34 1.52 -14.11
C ASN A 504 2.49 3.00 -13.72
N ASP A 505 3.69 3.41 -13.32
CA ASP A 505 3.97 4.81 -12.98
C ASP A 505 4.12 5.72 -14.21
N CYS A 506 4.16 5.16 -15.43
CA CYS A 506 4.16 5.94 -16.69
C CYS A 506 2.93 6.84 -16.83
N ILE A 507 1.83 6.51 -16.14
CA ILE A 507 0.64 7.37 -16.09
C ILE A 507 0.85 8.67 -15.31
N GLY A 508 1.81 8.70 -14.38
CA GLY A 508 2.08 9.87 -13.54
C GLY A 508 2.49 11.12 -14.31
N PHE A 509 2.73 11.00 -15.62
CA PHE A 509 3.16 12.10 -16.48
C PHE A 509 2.53 11.97 -17.87
N ARG A 510 1.78 13.00 -18.29
CA ARG A 510 1.03 13.03 -19.55
C ARG A 510 1.34 14.32 -20.30
N ILE A 511 1.32 14.27 -21.61
CA ILE A 511 1.42 15.46 -22.47
C ILE A 511 0.29 15.42 -23.48
N TYR A 512 -0.42 16.54 -23.61
CA TYR A 512 -1.46 16.76 -24.60
C TYR A 512 -0.95 17.75 -25.63
N VAL A 513 -1.08 17.40 -26.89
CA VAL A 513 -0.65 18.27 -28.02
C VAL A 513 -1.87 18.82 -28.73
N PRO A 514 -1.86 20.12 -29.14
CA PRO A 514 -2.93 20.68 -29.96
C PRO A 514 -3.07 19.87 -31.25
N LYS A 515 -4.31 19.55 -31.64
CA LYS A 515 -4.60 18.96 -32.95
C LYS A 515 -4.19 19.93 -34.07
N ALA A 516 -3.59 19.39 -35.13
CA ALA A 516 -3.34 20.16 -36.31
C ALA A 516 -4.68 20.59 -36.91
N ASN A 517 -4.87 21.91 -37.11
CA ASN A 517 -6.03 22.49 -37.80
C ASN A 517 -6.06 22.09 -39.26
#